data_c23d93fb0f58bd050681cc245fb032a7
#
_entry.id   c23d93fb0f58bd050681cc245fb032a7
#
_cell.length_a   1.000
_cell.length_b   1.000
_cell.length_c   1.000
_cell.angle_alpha   90.00
_cell.angle_beta   90.00
_cell.angle_gamma   90.00
#
_symmetry.space_group_name_H-M   'P 1'
#
loop_
_entity.id
_entity.type
_entity.pdbx_description
1 polymer ?
#
loop_
_entity_poly.entity_id
_entity_poly.type
_entity_poly.pdbx_seq_one_letter_code
_entity_poly.pdbx_strand_id
1 'polypeptide(L)'
;MGNYQTLLDAEAKLADLKASDGVEKLIDAIGTVTLDSEEAIKAARGAYDALTEEQKAQVGNYQTLLDAEAKLAQLKKDAEKPSQPEQPAKPGEDANKPATGDAGVALWLTVMCMTSLLGAALVGKKRKA
;
A
#
# COMPACT_ATOMS: atom_id res chain seq x y z
N MET A 1 -28.40 -24.82 36.40
CA MET A 1 -27.75 -23.51 36.30
C MET A 1 -26.48 -23.50 35.48
N GLY A 2 -25.81 -24.60 35.25
CA GLY A 2 -24.59 -24.66 34.44
C GLY A 2 -24.76 -24.42 32.93
N ASN A 3 -25.95 -24.65 32.38
CA ASN A 3 -26.20 -24.59 30.95
C ASN A 3 -26.38 -23.15 30.42
N TYR A 4 -26.76 -22.22 31.28
CA TYR A 4 -26.95 -20.82 30.90
C TYR A 4 -25.60 -20.13 30.56
N GLN A 5 -24.57 -20.42 31.36
CA GLN A 5 -23.23 -19.91 31.08
C GLN A 5 -22.67 -20.44 29.76
N THR A 6 -22.88 -21.71 29.49
CA THR A 6 -22.49 -22.36 28.22
C THR A 6 -23.19 -21.70 27.03
N LEU A 7 -24.46 -21.30 27.20
CA LEU A 7 -25.19 -20.59 26.16
C LEU A 7 -24.60 -19.19 25.88
N LEU A 8 -24.31 -18.41 26.93
CA LEU A 8 -23.68 -17.11 26.81
C LEU A 8 -22.30 -17.19 26.13
N ASP A 9 -21.51 -18.19 26.51
CA ASP A 9 -20.20 -18.43 25.91
C ASP A 9 -20.32 -18.79 24.41
N ALA A 10 -21.33 -19.57 24.06
CA ALA A 10 -21.61 -19.95 22.69
C ALA A 10 -22.08 -18.75 21.84
N GLU A 11 -22.92 -17.89 22.42
CA GLU A 11 -23.39 -16.66 21.76
C GLU A 11 -22.24 -15.67 21.52
N ALA A 12 -21.37 -15.48 22.52
CA ALA A 12 -20.18 -14.65 22.40
C ALA A 12 -19.27 -15.18 21.28
N LYS A 13 -19.00 -16.48 21.29
CA LYS A 13 -18.18 -17.13 20.28
C LYS A 13 -18.77 -17.03 18.88
N LEU A 14 -20.09 -17.12 18.76
CA LEU A 14 -20.78 -16.94 17.49
C LEU A 14 -20.66 -15.50 16.99
N ALA A 15 -20.73 -14.52 17.89
CA ALA A 15 -20.53 -13.11 17.54
C ALA A 15 -19.10 -12.85 17.04
N ASP A 16 -18.11 -13.45 17.69
CA ASP A 16 -16.70 -13.35 17.29
C ASP A 16 -16.46 -13.97 15.90
N LEU A 17 -17.02 -15.15 15.66
CA LEU A 17 -16.95 -15.79 14.35
C LEU A 17 -17.61 -14.95 13.24
N LYS A 18 -18.73 -14.33 13.52
CA LYS A 18 -19.41 -13.45 12.56
C LYS A 18 -18.58 -12.20 12.26
N ALA A 19 -17.90 -11.65 13.24
CA ALA A 19 -17.05 -10.48 13.07
C ALA A 19 -15.84 -10.81 12.18
N SER A 20 -15.15 -11.91 12.44
CA SER A 20 -14.02 -12.37 11.61
C SER A 20 -14.46 -12.74 10.18
N ASP A 21 -15.58 -13.45 10.02
CA ASP A 21 -16.16 -13.80 8.73
C ASP A 21 -16.54 -12.54 7.91
N GLY A 22 -17.04 -11.50 8.59
CA GLY A 22 -17.31 -10.21 7.95
C GLY A 22 -16.06 -9.57 7.37
N VAL A 23 -14.95 -9.62 8.09
CA VAL A 23 -13.65 -9.11 7.60
C VAL A 23 -13.11 -9.96 6.46
N GLU A 24 -13.20 -11.28 6.56
CA GLU A 24 -12.79 -12.19 5.49
C GLU A 24 -13.53 -11.88 4.18
N LYS A 25 -14.82 -11.65 4.26
CA LYS A 25 -15.65 -11.26 3.09
C LYS A 25 -15.21 -9.92 2.49
N LEU A 26 -14.83 -8.95 3.32
CA LEU A 26 -14.31 -7.68 2.83
C LEU A 26 -12.97 -7.87 2.11
N ILE A 27 -12.11 -8.72 2.63
CA ILE A 27 -10.83 -9.05 2.01
C ILE A 27 -11.05 -9.78 0.68
N ASP A 28 -11.96 -10.75 0.65
CA ASP A 28 -12.28 -11.49 -0.57
C ASP A 28 -12.92 -10.59 -1.64
N ALA A 29 -13.71 -9.60 -1.22
CA ALA A 29 -14.33 -8.64 -2.11
C ALA A 29 -13.31 -7.70 -2.80
N ILE A 30 -12.10 -7.54 -2.27
CA ILE A 30 -11.04 -6.77 -2.90
C ILE A 30 -10.70 -7.35 -4.29
N GLY A 31 -10.65 -8.69 -4.41
CA GLY A 31 -10.40 -9.38 -5.67
C GLY A 31 -9.12 -8.93 -6.35
N THR A 32 -9.24 -8.47 -7.60
CA THR A 32 -8.10 -7.91 -8.34
C THR A 32 -7.76 -6.52 -7.82
N VAL A 33 -6.52 -6.35 -7.33
CA VAL A 33 -6.06 -5.06 -6.79
C VAL A 33 -5.81 -4.08 -7.93
N THR A 34 -6.52 -2.97 -7.89
CA THR A 34 -6.37 -1.81 -8.79
C THR A 34 -6.21 -0.54 -7.95
N LEU A 35 -5.96 0.59 -8.59
CA LEU A 35 -5.93 1.87 -7.88
C LEU A 35 -7.28 2.22 -7.22
N ASP A 36 -8.37 1.77 -7.82
CA ASP A 36 -9.73 1.97 -7.29
C ASP A 36 -10.03 1.08 -6.08
N SER A 37 -9.25 0.01 -5.88
CA SER A 37 -9.40 -0.90 -4.73
C SER A 37 -8.95 -0.29 -3.40
N GLU A 38 -8.40 0.91 -3.41
CA GLU A 38 -7.86 1.57 -2.21
C GLU A 38 -8.89 1.67 -1.08
N GLU A 39 -10.11 2.07 -1.40
CA GLU A 39 -11.17 2.21 -0.40
C GLU A 39 -11.59 0.86 0.18
N ALA A 40 -11.69 -0.17 -0.66
CA ALA A 40 -12.00 -1.51 -0.22
C ALA A 40 -10.91 -2.07 0.71
N ILE A 41 -9.65 -1.84 0.36
CA ILE A 41 -8.49 -2.27 1.17
C ILE A 41 -8.48 -1.53 2.51
N LYS A 42 -8.72 -0.21 2.52
CA LYS A 42 -8.82 0.59 3.74
C LYS A 42 -9.99 0.14 4.64
N ALA A 43 -11.12 -0.18 4.03
CA ALA A 43 -12.28 -0.67 4.76
C ALA A 43 -12.00 -2.03 5.41
N ALA A 44 -11.41 -2.96 4.67
CA ALA A 44 -11.01 -4.26 5.19
C ALA A 44 -9.97 -4.12 6.31
N ARG A 45 -8.98 -3.23 6.15
CA ARG A 45 -7.97 -2.94 7.18
C ARG A 45 -8.60 -2.36 8.45
N GLY A 46 -9.46 -1.35 8.31
CA GLY A 46 -10.15 -0.75 9.45
C GLY A 46 -11.03 -1.75 10.18
N ALA A 47 -11.74 -2.59 9.44
CA ALA A 47 -12.55 -3.65 10.03
C ALA A 47 -11.68 -4.69 10.78
N TYR A 48 -10.54 -5.08 10.20
CA TYR A 48 -9.58 -5.97 10.84
C TYR A 48 -9.00 -5.36 12.12
N ASP A 49 -8.60 -4.09 12.10
CA ASP A 49 -8.02 -3.41 13.25
C ASP A 49 -9.03 -3.26 14.40
N ALA A 50 -10.32 -3.18 14.09
CA ALA A 50 -11.39 -3.11 15.07
C ALA A 50 -11.68 -4.45 15.77
N LEU A 51 -11.17 -5.56 15.23
CA LEU A 51 -11.32 -6.88 15.82
C LEU A 51 -10.50 -7.02 17.12
N THR A 52 -10.98 -7.85 18.03
CA THR A 52 -10.19 -8.30 19.18
C THR A 52 -9.07 -9.24 18.73
N GLU A 53 -8.09 -9.46 19.60
CA GLU A 53 -6.97 -10.37 19.28
C GLU A 53 -7.46 -11.80 18.97
N GLU A 54 -8.50 -12.24 19.68
CA GLU A 54 -9.10 -13.55 19.46
C GLU A 54 -9.80 -13.65 18.10
N GLN A 55 -10.51 -12.58 17.70
CA GLN A 55 -11.16 -12.49 16.39
C GLN A 55 -10.14 -12.41 15.26
N LYS A 56 -9.07 -11.65 15.45
CA LYS A 56 -7.95 -11.54 14.48
C LYS A 56 -7.31 -12.90 14.21
N ALA A 57 -7.16 -13.71 15.25
CA ALA A 57 -6.61 -15.06 15.11
C ALA A 57 -7.49 -15.98 14.24
N GLN A 58 -8.77 -15.66 14.10
CA GLN A 58 -9.72 -16.43 13.31
C GLN A 58 -9.76 -16.01 11.84
N VAL A 59 -9.24 -14.84 11.49
CA VAL A 59 -9.17 -14.36 10.11
C VAL A 59 -8.11 -15.15 9.35
N GLY A 60 -8.55 -16.07 8.50
CA GLY A 60 -7.65 -16.95 7.74
C GLY A 60 -6.99 -16.29 6.54
N ASN A 61 -7.61 -15.28 5.96
CA ASN A 61 -7.14 -14.61 4.74
C ASN A 61 -6.43 -13.27 4.98
N TYR A 62 -5.94 -13.03 6.20
CA TYR A 62 -5.21 -11.80 6.54
C TYR A 62 -3.99 -11.56 5.63
N GLN A 63 -3.29 -12.63 5.24
CA GLN A 63 -2.17 -12.52 4.31
C GLN A 63 -2.59 -11.91 2.98
N THR A 64 -3.77 -12.24 2.48
CA THR A 64 -4.34 -11.67 1.25
C THR A 64 -4.51 -10.15 1.37
N LEU A 65 -4.92 -9.66 2.55
CA LEU A 65 -5.03 -8.22 2.81
C LEU A 65 -3.66 -7.54 2.76
N LEU A 66 -2.64 -8.13 3.38
CA LEU A 66 -1.27 -7.61 3.33
C LEU A 66 -0.72 -7.57 1.89
N ASP A 67 -0.97 -8.61 1.12
CA ASP A 67 -0.56 -8.69 -0.28
C ASP A 67 -1.30 -7.63 -1.13
N ALA A 68 -2.57 -7.41 -0.85
CA ALA A 68 -3.37 -6.38 -1.51
C ALA A 68 -2.83 -4.97 -1.18
N GLU A 69 -2.49 -4.70 0.07
CA GLU A 69 -1.88 -3.42 0.48
C GLU A 69 -0.53 -3.19 -0.21
N ALA A 70 0.32 -4.21 -0.25
CA ALA A 70 1.62 -4.15 -0.90
C ALA A 70 1.48 -3.90 -2.41
N LYS A 71 0.55 -4.60 -3.04
CA LYS A 71 0.27 -4.45 -4.48
C LYS A 71 -0.29 -3.07 -4.81
N LEU A 72 -1.20 -2.56 -3.99
CA LEU A 72 -1.72 -1.19 -4.13
C LEU A 72 -0.61 -0.16 -4.00
N ALA A 73 0.28 -0.31 -3.02
CA ALA A 73 1.42 0.57 -2.83
C ALA A 73 2.35 0.56 -4.05
N GLN A 74 2.54 -0.61 -4.67
CA GLN A 74 3.33 -0.73 -5.89
C GLN A 74 2.64 -0.04 -7.06
N LEU A 75 1.34 -0.26 -7.26
CA LEU A 75 0.58 0.39 -8.32
C LEU A 75 0.59 1.92 -8.19
N LYS A 76 0.53 2.46 -6.98
CA LYS A 76 0.66 3.90 -6.73
C LYS A 76 2.02 4.42 -7.12
N LYS A 77 3.09 3.73 -6.76
CA LYS A 77 4.45 4.11 -7.15
C LYS A 77 4.64 4.09 -8.67
N ASP A 78 4.07 3.09 -9.32
CA ASP A 78 4.14 2.97 -10.78
C ASP A 78 3.31 4.06 -11.46
N ALA A 79 2.19 4.46 -10.88
CA ALA A 79 1.35 5.55 -11.39
C ALA A 79 1.97 6.93 -11.15
N GLU A 80 2.70 7.10 -10.05
CA GLU A 80 3.43 8.34 -9.74
C GLU A 80 4.75 8.46 -10.52
N LYS A 81 5.28 7.33 -10.98
CA LYS A 81 6.43 7.35 -11.86
C LYS A 81 5.98 7.98 -13.19
N PRO A 82 6.46 9.20 -13.51
CA PRO A 82 6.16 9.77 -14.81
C PRO A 82 6.59 8.74 -15.84
N SER A 83 5.68 8.41 -16.72
CA SER A 83 5.98 7.58 -17.89
C SER A 83 7.05 8.32 -18.65
N GLN A 84 8.29 8.03 -18.33
CA GLN A 84 9.36 8.35 -19.23
C GLN A 84 9.02 7.55 -20.49
N PRO A 85 8.65 8.23 -21.60
CA PRO A 85 8.48 7.49 -22.81
C PRO A 85 9.79 6.74 -23.00
N GLU A 86 9.73 5.42 -23.02
CA GLU A 86 10.83 4.64 -23.53
C GLU A 86 11.06 5.13 -24.93
N GLN A 87 11.92 6.13 -25.05
CA GLN A 87 12.45 6.52 -26.32
C GLN A 87 13.20 5.29 -26.80
N PRO A 88 12.72 4.64 -27.87
CA PRO A 88 13.46 3.51 -28.38
C PRO A 88 14.86 4.03 -28.66
N ALA A 89 15.81 3.50 -27.93
CA ALA A 89 17.21 3.76 -28.18
C ALA A 89 17.47 3.44 -29.65
N LYS A 90 17.66 4.47 -30.46
CA LYS A 90 18.09 4.28 -31.83
C LYS A 90 19.51 3.71 -31.76
N PRO A 91 19.71 2.46 -32.11
CA PRO A 91 21.05 1.91 -32.05
C PRO A 91 21.88 2.57 -33.15
N GLY A 92 22.94 3.22 -32.79
CA GLY A 92 24.05 3.47 -33.69
C GLY A 92 24.34 4.89 -34.11
N GLU A 93 23.52 5.89 -33.76
CA GLU A 93 23.84 7.28 -34.16
C GLU A 93 24.59 8.10 -33.11
N ASP A 94 24.64 7.62 -31.89
CA ASP A 94 25.19 8.37 -30.77
C ASP A 94 26.61 7.98 -30.36
N ALA A 95 27.25 7.10 -31.09
CA ALA A 95 28.65 6.72 -30.82
C ALA A 95 29.62 7.91 -30.90
N ASN A 96 29.24 8.98 -31.58
CA ASN A 96 30.08 10.15 -31.78
C ASN A 96 29.76 11.36 -30.86
N LYS A 97 28.74 11.25 -30.01
CA LYS A 97 28.37 12.31 -29.07
C LYS A 97 28.04 11.86 -27.66
N PRO A 98 28.77 10.92 -27.07
CA PRO A 98 28.38 10.44 -25.72
C PRO A 98 28.69 11.43 -24.60
N ALA A 99 29.67 12.29 -24.76
CA ALA A 99 30.21 13.10 -23.66
C ALA A 99 29.31 14.29 -23.29
N THR A 100 28.61 14.89 -24.24
CA THR A 100 27.77 16.09 -24.03
C THR A 100 26.37 15.73 -23.52
N GLY A 101 25.83 14.60 -23.89
CA GLY A 101 24.53 14.13 -23.41
C GLY A 101 24.56 13.67 -21.96
N ASP A 102 25.59 12.95 -21.56
CA ASP A 102 25.73 12.41 -20.21
C ASP A 102 26.00 13.49 -19.17
N ALA A 103 26.78 14.52 -19.52
CA ALA A 103 27.03 15.65 -18.63
C ALA A 103 25.77 16.48 -18.36
N GLY A 104 24.88 16.63 -19.32
CA GLY A 104 23.62 17.33 -19.16
C GLY A 104 22.62 16.57 -18.28
N VAL A 105 22.56 15.26 -18.43
CA VAL A 105 21.68 14.38 -17.64
C VAL A 105 22.17 14.30 -16.18
N ALA A 106 23.46 14.19 -15.98
CA ALA A 106 24.04 14.15 -14.63
C ALA A 106 23.80 15.45 -13.83
N LEU A 107 23.92 16.59 -14.48
CA LEU A 107 23.62 17.88 -13.87
C LEU A 107 22.15 18.03 -13.52
N TRP A 108 21.28 17.52 -14.35
CA TRP A 108 19.84 17.57 -14.11
C TRP A 108 19.41 16.70 -12.93
N LEU A 109 19.97 15.52 -12.80
CA LEU A 109 19.74 14.63 -11.68
C LEU A 109 20.21 15.20 -10.35
N THR A 110 21.35 15.89 -10.34
CA THR A 110 21.87 16.54 -9.13
C THR A 110 20.99 17.70 -8.68
N VAL A 111 20.45 18.47 -9.61
CA VAL A 111 19.53 19.56 -9.28
C VAL A 111 18.23 19.04 -8.68
N MET A 112 17.71 17.95 -9.21
CA MET A 112 16.50 17.31 -8.68
C MET A 112 16.70 16.77 -7.25
N CYS A 113 17.83 16.17 -6.96
CA CYS A 113 18.16 15.71 -5.62
C CYS A 113 18.29 16.85 -4.62
N MET A 114 18.87 17.97 -5.04
CA MET A 114 19.05 19.14 -4.16
C MET A 114 17.73 19.80 -3.78
N THR A 115 16.78 19.92 -4.70
CA THR A 115 15.47 20.49 -4.42
C THR A 115 14.64 19.60 -3.49
N SER A 116 14.77 18.30 -3.59
CA SER A 116 14.11 17.36 -2.69
C SER A 116 14.61 17.48 -1.25
N LEU A 117 15.92 17.63 -1.06
CA LEU A 117 16.54 17.82 0.26
C LEU A 117 16.13 19.15 0.91
N LEU A 118 16.05 20.21 0.14
CA LEU A 118 15.63 21.52 0.62
C LEU A 118 14.13 21.49 1.03
N GLY A 119 13.29 20.80 0.29
CA GLY A 119 11.89 20.63 0.63
C GLY A 119 11.70 19.89 1.96
N ALA A 120 12.45 18.85 2.18
CA ALA A 120 12.43 18.09 3.43
C ALA A 120 12.90 18.91 4.64
N ALA A 121 13.92 19.73 4.48
CA ALA A 121 14.42 20.61 5.53
C ALA A 121 13.40 21.71 5.92
N LEU A 122 12.69 22.26 4.95
CA LEU A 122 11.62 23.24 5.19
C LEU A 122 10.43 22.63 5.95
N VAL A 123 10.04 21.43 5.61
CA VAL A 123 9.00 20.71 6.34
C VAL A 123 9.40 20.40 7.77
N GLY A 124 10.66 20.08 8.01
CA GLY A 124 11.20 19.86 9.34
C GLY A 124 11.16 21.12 10.22
N LYS A 125 11.42 22.29 9.65
CA LYS A 125 11.34 23.56 10.36
C LYS A 125 9.91 23.95 10.77
N LYS A 126 8.92 23.67 9.97
CA LYS A 126 7.50 23.92 10.27
C LYS A 126 7.00 23.08 11.44
N ARG A 127 7.53 21.91 11.64
CA ARG A 127 7.13 21.04 12.76
C ARG A 127 7.65 21.50 14.12
N LYS A 128 8.75 22.22 14.14
CA LYS A 128 9.35 22.73 15.37
C LYS A 128 8.76 24.06 15.84
N ALA A 129 8.09 24.75 14.98
CA ALA A 129 7.42 26.00 15.32
C ALA A 129 6.01 25.76 15.85
#